data_878247c9c00a16bc114edb069a507b11
#
_entry.id   878247c9c00a16bc114edb069a507b11
#
_cell.length_a   1.000
_cell.length_b   1.000
_cell.length_c   1.000
_cell.angle_alpha   90.00
_cell.angle_beta   90.00
_cell.angle_gamma   90.00
#
_symmetry.space_group_name_H-M   'P 1'
#
loop_
_entity.id
_entity.type
_entity.pdbx_description
1 polymer ?
#
loop_
_entity_poly.entity_id
_entity_poly.type
_entity_poly.pdbx_seq_one_letter_code
_entity_poly.pdbx_strand_id
1 'polypeptide(L)'
;RADVESRGLGDVYKRQVFGLVAGAAFQCVNGIAERHAGTEQDVQTTEPLTVVQNASDTSAAGAGSASSNGSVASVAEAAMPAVVAITSVSIQEIPDLFGFYGFGGYGTRKYSSEGSGSGIIVGENEDELLIATNNHVVEGADTLSVCFIGNDAAAAAEETAESAGESDINVEDAVTAVVKGTDVPNDLAVVAVNKSDIPADTLSQIKIAQIGDSDSLKVGEQVVAIGNALGYGQSVTSGWVSALDRSISTEDGVSSGLIQTDAAINPGNSGGALLNMNGDLIGINSAKYADNAVEGMGYAIPISTAQPILENLMNRQTREKLDASESGYLGVNLLDLSSEAAQMYNVPSGVLVSVVVDGEAAANAGIQPRDIIQKLDGQTISSKADLQDKIQYYAAGETVEMVIARAENGQYVEKTLEVTMGSRPEYRN
;
A
#
# COMPACT_ATOMS: atom_id res chain seq x y z
N ARG A 1 56.80 -2.29 -13.58
CA ARG A 1 56.35 -2.52 -14.98
C ARG A 1 55.98 -3.99 -15.24
N ALA A 2 56.54 -4.96 -14.49
CA ALA A 2 56.23 -6.40 -14.69
C ALA A 2 54.87 -6.86 -14.14
N ASP A 3 54.26 -6.16 -13.20
CA ASP A 3 52.97 -6.55 -12.55
C ASP A 3 51.74 -6.14 -13.33
N VAL A 4 51.83 -5.25 -14.28
CA VAL A 4 50.70 -4.79 -15.10
C VAL A 4 50.50 -5.71 -16.32
N GLU A 5 51.57 -6.29 -16.84
CA GLU A 5 51.47 -7.22 -18.00
C GLU A 5 50.88 -8.60 -17.62
N SER A 6 51.11 -9.06 -16.38
CA SER A 6 50.56 -10.38 -15.96
C SER A 6 49.05 -10.40 -15.75
N ARG A 7 48.44 -9.27 -15.37
CA ARG A 7 46.99 -9.14 -15.22
C ARG A 7 46.27 -9.05 -16.55
N GLY A 8 46.85 -8.46 -17.57
CA GLY A 8 46.26 -8.38 -18.91
C GLY A 8 46.18 -9.70 -19.63
N LEU A 9 47.19 -10.58 -19.48
CA LEU A 9 47.15 -11.92 -20.12
C LEU A 9 46.10 -12.85 -19.49
N GLY A 10 45.90 -12.79 -18.16
CA GLY A 10 44.92 -13.62 -17.47
C GLY A 10 43.49 -13.34 -17.91
N ASP A 11 43.15 -12.08 -18.18
CA ASP A 11 41.82 -11.70 -18.63
C ASP A 11 41.54 -12.03 -20.10
N VAL A 12 42.56 -12.01 -20.95
CA VAL A 12 42.44 -12.45 -22.34
C VAL A 12 42.21 -13.96 -22.39
N TYR A 13 42.91 -14.78 -21.62
CA TYR A 13 42.69 -16.21 -21.54
C TYR A 13 41.30 -16.56 -20.99
N LYS A 14 40.81 -15.88 -19.99
CA LYS A 14 39.43 -16.09 -19.47
C LYS A 14 38.36 -15.80 -20.52
N ARG A 15 38.52 -14.75 -21.29
CA ARG A 15 37.58 -14.42 -22.39
C ARG A 15 37.63 -15.42 -23.54
N GLN A 16 38.81 -15.94 -23.86
CA GLN A 16 38.95 -17.00 -24.90
C GLN A 16 38.35 -18.32 -24.45
N VAL A 17 38.54 -18.74 -23.20
CA VAL A 17 37.93 -19.97 -22.67
C VAL A 17 36.39 -19.83 -22.59
N PHE A 18 35.88 -18.67 -22.22
CA PHE A 18 34.43 -18.40 -22.18
C PHE A 18 33.83 -18.44 -23.59
N GLY A 19 34.51 -17.88 -24.60
CA GLY A 19 34.07 -17.93 -26.00
C GLY A 19 34.04 -19.34 -26.55
N LEU A 20 35.02 -20.19 -26.21
CA LEU A 20 35.08 -21.59 -26.62
C LEU A 20 33.98 -22.45 -25.99
N VAL A 21 33.69 -22.25 -24.70
CA VAL A 21 32.61 -22.96 -23.98
C VAL A 21 31.23 -22.56 -24.52
N ALA A 22 31.02 -21.25 -24.73
CA ALA A 22 29.78 -20.74 -25.28
C ALA A 22 29.54 -21.25 -26.74
N GLY A 23 30.58 -21.28 -27.55
CA GLY A 23 30.55 -21.82 -28.92
C GLY A 23 30.23 -23.31 -28.96
N ALA A 24 30.81 -24.11 -28.06
CA ALA A 24 30.53 -25.53 -27.94
C ALA A 24 29.11 -25.83 -27.48
N ALA A 25 28.60 -25.05 -26.53
CA ALA A 25 27.20 -25.15 -26.05
C ALA A 25 26.20 -24.82 -27.17
N PHE A 26 26.48 -23.79 -27.97
CA PHE A 26 25.63 -23.39 -29.09
C PHE A 26 25.59 -24.49 -30.19
N GLN A 27 26.72 -25.11 -30.49
CA GLN A 27 26.81 -26.22 -31.46
C GLN A 27 26.06 -27.47 -30.94
N CYS A 28 26.11 -27.76 -29.63
CA CYS A 28 25.35 -28.88 -29.06
C CYS A 28 23.84 -28.68 -29.15
N VAL A 29 23.36 -27.46 -28.91
CA VAL A 29 21.92 -27.14 -28.99
C VAL A 29 21.43 -27.23 -30.44
N ASN A 30 22.17 -26.71 -31.41
CA ASN A 30 21.82 -26.81 -32.81
C ASN A 30 21.86 -28.29 -33.33
N GLY A 31 22.85 -29.07 -32.89
CA GLY A 31 22.92 -30.50 -33.26
C GLY A 31 21.79 -31.36 -32.69
N ILE A 32 21.15 -30.94 -31.60
CA ILE A 32 19.95 -31.59 -31.04
C ILE A 32 18.70 -31.17 -31.84
N ALA A 33 18.62 -29.88 -32.25
CA ALA A 33 17.51 -29.39 -33.07
C ALA A 33 17.43 -30.05 -34.45
N GLU A 34 18.59 -30.29 -35.09
CA GLU A 34 18.65 -30.97 -36.40
C GLU A 34 18.32 -32.47 -36.36
N ARG A 35 18.48 -33.12 -35.18
CA ARG A 35 18.11 -34.57 -35.06
C ARG A 35 16.61 -34.80 -34.83
N HIS A 36 15.81 -33.77 -34.57
CA HIS A 36 14.36 -33.87 -34.40
C HIS A 36 13.56 -33.42 -35.64
N ALA A 37 14.24 -33.00 -36.70
CA ALA A 37 13.62 -32.52 -37.95
C ALA A 37 13.51 -33.58 -39.06
N GLY A 38 13.58 -34.85 -38.71
CA GLY A 38 13.55 -35.93 -39.69
C GLY A 38 12.51 -36.99 -39.37
N THR A 39 11.23 -36.72 -39.61
CA THR A 39 10.21 -37.71 -39.97
C THR A 39 9.12 -37.00 -40.75
N GLU A 40 9.27 -37.01 -42.06
CA GLU A 40 8.19 -36.69 -42.99
C GLU A 40 7.15 -37.82 -42.93
N GLN A 41 5.91 -37.47 -42.62
CA GLN A 41 4.73 -38.23 -42.99
C GLN A 41 3.84 -37.35 -43.86
N ASP A 42 3.57 -37.91 -45.04
CA ASP A 42 2.66 -37.45 -46.08
C ASP A 42 1.37 -36.86 -45.52
N VAL A 43 1.08 -35.60 -45.84
CA VAL A 43 -0.25 -35.03 -45.76
C VAL A 43 -0.64 -34.46 -47.10
N GLN A 44 -1.70 -35.03 -47.63
CA GLN A 44 -2.37 -34.70 -48.87
C GLN A 44 -2.74 -33.21 -48.94
N THR A 45 -2.46 -32.67 -50.13
CA THR A 45 -2.90 -31.38 -50.63
C THR A 45 -4.42 -31.24 -50.55
N THR A 46 -4.89 -30.21 -49.81
CA THR A 46 -6.22 -29.64 -49.98
C THR A 46 -6.12 -28.15 -50.30
N GLU A 47 -6.95 -27.74 -51.23
CA GLU A 47 -6.96 -26.47 -51.97
C GLU A 47 -7.17 -25.23 -51.10
N PRO A 48 -6.85 -24.01 -51.58
CA PRO A 48 -6.92 -22.77 -50.84
C PRO A 48 -8.36 -22.30 -50.58
N LEU A 49 -8.67 -22.00 -49.32
CA LEU A 49 -9.95 -21.43 -48.94
C LEU A 49 -10.03 -19.95 -49.37
N THR A 50 -10.93 -19.70 -50.32
CA THR A 50 -11.36 -18.37 -50.73
C THR A 50 -12.14 -17.64 -49.64
N VAL A 51 -11.82 -16.37 -49.43
CA VAL A 51 -12.59 -15.44 -48.58
C VAL A 51 -13.97 -15.25 -49.20
N VAL A 52 -15.03 -15.69 -48.52
CA VAL A 52 -16.41 -15.38 -48.87
C VAL A 52 -16.86 -14.16 -48.13
N GLN A 53 -16.96 -13.03 -48.82
CA GLN A 53 -17.82 -11.90 -48.41
C GLN A 53 -19.28 -12.33 -48.59
N ASN A 54 -20.05 -12.33 -47.53
CA ASN A 54 -21.50 -12.30 -47.63
C ASN A 54 -22.05 -11.17 -46.76
N ALA A 55 -22.47 -10.11 -47.44
CA ALA A 55 -23.47 -9.22 -46.97
C ALA A 55 -24.85 -9.90 -47.13
N SER A 56 -25.65 -9.97 -46.09
CA SER A 56 -27.12 -9.99 -46.20
C SER A 56 -27.76 -9.69 -44.85
N ASP A 57 -28.53 -8.61 -44.86
CA ASP A 57 -29.50 -8.24 -43.84
C ASP A 57 -30.43 -9.39 -43.44
N THR A 58 -30.65 -9.55 -42.15
CA THR A 58 -32.02 -9.86 -41.66
C THR A 58 -32.13 -9.54 -40.16
N SER A 59 -33.08 -8.68 -39.87
CA SER A 59 -33.60 -8.36 -38.56
C SER A 59 -34.16 -9.60 -37.84
N ALA A 60 -33.72 -9.84 -36.61
CA ALA A 60 -34.52 -10.56 -35.63
C ALA A 60 -34.12 -10.14 -34.21
N ALA A 61 -35.08 -9.61 -33.49
CA ALA A 61 -34.95 -9.25 -32.08
C ALA A 61 -34.69 -10.50 -31.23
N GLY A 62 -33.62 -10.44 -30.46
CA GLY A 62 -33.28 -11.40 -29.41
C GLY A 62 -32.46 -10.68 -28.37
N ALA A 63 -33.04 -10.40 -27.20
CA ALA A 63 -32.37 -9.85 -26.07
C ALA A 63 -31.24 -10.78 -25.63
N GLY A 64 -30.02 -10.52 -26.08
CA GLY A 64 -28.79 -11.05 -25.54
C GLY A 64 -28.05 -9.88 -24.92
N SER A 65 -27.77 -9.93 -23.63
CA SER A 65 -26.89 -9.02 -22.96
C SER A 65 -25.58 -8.96 -23.70
N ALA A 66 -25.41 -7.97 -24.56
CA ALA A 66 -24.10 -7.57 -25.05
C ALA A 66 -23.37 -7.01 -23.82
N SER A 67 -22.40 -7.76 -23.29
CA SER A 67 -21.36 -7.20 -22.46
C SER A 67 -20.70 -6.10 -23.29
N SER A 68 -21.11 -4.85 -23.05
CA SER A 68 -20.35 -3.72 -23.51
C SER A 68 -19.00 -3.83 -22.81
N ASN A 69 -17.97 -4.29 -23.50
CA ASN A 69 -16.61 -4.08 -23.07
C ASN A 69 -16.45 -2.58 -22.97
N GLY A 70 -16.55 -2.03 -21.72
CA GLY A 70 -16.48 -0.60 -21.47
C GLY A 70 -15.14 -0.08 -21.98
N SER A 71 -15.15 1.12 -22.53
CA SER A 71 -13.88 1.79 -22.80
C SER A 71 -13.23 2.19 -21.47
N VAL A 72 -11.90 2.37 -21.44
CA VAL A 72 -11.19 2.90 -20.27
C VAL A 72 -11.88 4.18 -19.75
N ALA A 73 -12.33 5.05 -20.65
CA ALA A 73 -13.06 6.26 -20.28
C ALA A 73 -14.37 5.99 -19.55
N SER A 74 -15.17 5.02 -20.01
CA SER A 74 -16.44 4.67 -19.33
C SER A 74 -16.23 3.99 -17.98
N VAL A 75 -15.16 3.20 -17.83
CA VAL A 75 -14.77 2.61 -16.53
C VAL A 75 -14.34 3.72 -15.58
N ALA A 76 -13.51 4.64 -16.05
CA ALA A 76 -13.05 5.79 -15.26
C ALA A 76 -14.24 6.64 -14.79
N GLU A 77 -15.10 7.10 -15.70
CA GLU A 77 -16.27 7.93 -15.38
C GLU A 77 -17.19 7.26 -14.32
N ALA A 78 -17.36 5.94 -14.40
CA ALA A 78 -18.20 5.21 -13.46
C ALA A 78 -17.58 5.09 -12.06
N ALA A 79 -16.23 4.95 -11.97
CA ALA A 79 -15.50 4.67 -10.75
C ALA A 79 -14.89 5.90 -10.07
N MET A 80 -14.65 6.98 -10.81
CA MET A 80 -14.10 8.23 -10.27
C MET A 80 -14.82 8.75 -9.02
N PRO A 81 -16.16 8.68 -8.90
CA PRO A 81 -16.86 9.12 -7.69
C PRO A 81 -16.55 8.29 -6.43
N ALA A 82 -15.87 7.16 -6.57
CA ALA A 82 -15.43 6.33 -5.44
C ALA A 82 -13.97 6.59 -5.05
N VAL A 83 -13.24 7.46 -5.77
CA VAL A 83 -11.82 7.74 -5.51
C VAL A 83 -11.64 9.17 -5.01
N VAL A 84 -10.90 9.32 -3.92
CA VAL A 84 -10.68 10.60 -3.22
C VAL A 84 -9.19 10.93 -3.14
N ALA A 85 -8.87 12.22 -2.93
CA ALA A 85 -7.53 12.63 -2.54
C ALA A 85 -7.41 12.61 -1.02
N ILE A 86 -6.25 12.17 -0.51
CA ILE A 86 -5.89 12.23 0.91
C ILE A 86 -4.66 13.10 1.04
N THR A 87 -4.74 14.10 1.92
CA THR A 87 -3.60 14.93 2.32
C THR A 87 -3.29 14.67 3.78
N SER A 88 -2.03 14.36 4.06
CA SER A 88 -1.51 14.15 5.42
C SER A 88 -0.52 15.26 5.77
N VAL A 89 -0.64 15.83 6.97
CA VAL A 89 0.29 16.84 7.49
C VAL A 89 0.92 16.29 8.75
N SER A 90 2.25 16.21 8.75
CA SER A 90 3.06 15.82 9.92
C SER A 90 3.85 17.01 10.42
N ILE A 91 3.84 17.24 11.73
CA ILE A 91 4.55 18.35 12.39
C ILE A 91 5.74 17.78 13.17
N GLN A 92 6.95 18.01 12.70
CA GLN A 92 8.17 17.63 13.40
C GLN A 92 8.73 18.80 14.21
N GLU A 93 8.89 18.62 15.51
CA GLU A 93 9.58 19.57 16.40
C GLU A 93 11.06 19.19 16.47
N ILE A 94 11.92 20.00 15.83
CA ILE A 94 13.37 19.83 15.90
C ILE A 94 13.93 20.82 16.92
N PRO A 95 14.70 20.37 17.95
CA PRO A 95 15.39 21.25 18.86
C PRO A 95 16.33 22.17 18.09
N ASP A 96 16.27 23.49 18.35
CA ASP A 96 17.16 24.45 17.71
C ASP A 96 18.57 24.30 18.30
N LEU A 97 19.40 23.50 17.64
CA LEU A 97 20.78 23.23 18.05
C LEU A 97 21.66 24.51 18.05
N PHE A 98 21.24 25.57 17.36
CA PHE A 98 21.94 26.87 17.36
C PHE A 98 21.76 27.66 18.65
N GLY A 99 20.72 27.40 19.45
CA GLY A 99 20.52 27.97 20.77
C GLY A 99 21.59 27.56 21.79
N PHE A 100 22.32 26.49 21.56
CA PHE A 100 23.39 26.01 22.44
C PHE A 100 24.66 26.89 22.42
N TYR A 101 24.86 27.74 21.42
CA TYR A 101 26.01 28.63 21.28
C TYR A 101 25.81 30.04 21.88
N GLY A 102 24.88 30.23 22.81
CA GLY A 102 24.93 31.37 23.75
C GLY A 102 24.20 32.65 23.33
N PHE A 103 23.28 32.62 22.37
CA PHE A 103 22.42 33.76 22.03
C PHE A 103 20.96 33.32 21.86
N GLY A 104 20.19 33.37 22.96
CA GLY A 104 18.70 33.30 22.93
C GLY A 104 18.12 31.88 23.09
N GLY A 105 17.25 31.76 24.02
CA GLY A 105 16.35 30.72 24.54
C GLY A 105 16.26 29.38 23.82
N TYR A 106 16.06 28.35 24.59
CA TYR A 106 15.68 27.02 24.10
C TYR A 106 14.37 27.11 23.29
N GLY A 107 14.47 27.07 21.98
CA GLY A 107 13.35 27.07 21.05
C GLY A 107 13.33 25.75 20.27
N THR A 108 12.15 25.17 20.08
CA THR A 108 11.91 24.13 19.07
C THR A 108 11.42 24.81 17.80
N ARG A 109 11.92 24.35 16.64
CA ARG A 109 11.37 24.75 15.34
C ARG A 109 10.41 23.65 14.88
N LYS A 110 9.19 24.05 14.55
CA LYS A 110 8.22 23.16 13.93
C LYS A 110 8.43 23.16 12.42
N TYR A 111 8.61 21.98 11.85
CA TYR A 111 8.62 21.76 10.42
C TYR A 111 7.37 20.97 10.07
N SER A 112 6.53 21.49 9.20
CA SER A 112 5.44 20.72 8.60
C SER A 112 5.95 19.99 7.36
N SER A 113 5.62 18.72 7.25
CA SER A 113 5.79 17.90 6.04
C SER A 113 4.42 17.51 5.55
N GLU A 114 4.15 17.74 4.28
CA GLU A 114 2.90 17.35 3.64
C GLU A 114 3.12 16.10 2.81
N GLY A 115 2.28 15.09 3.02
CA GLY A 115 2.16 13.90 2.22
C GLY A 115 0.84 13.91 1.46
N SER A 116 0.79 13.25 0.32
CA SER A 116 -0.43 13.11 -0.45
C SER A 116 -0.54 11.73 -1.08
N GLY A 117 -1.76 11.27 -1.21
CA GLY A 117 -2.10 10.02 -1.85
C GLY A 117 -3.57 10.00 -2.24
N SER A 118 -4.04 8.82 -2.56
CA SER A 118 -5.42 8.55 -2.93
C SER A 118 -6.10 7.66 -1.90
N GLY A 119 -7.43 7.63 -1.94
CA GLY A 119 -8.24 6.69 -1.19
C GLY A 119 -9.40 6.18 -2.02
N ILE A 120 -9.99 5.09 -1.59
CA ILE A 120 -11.14 4.44 -2.24
C ILE A 120 -12.25 4.33 -1.21
N ILE A 121 -13.43 4.84 -1.53
CA ILE A 121 -14.61 4.69 -0.68
C ILE A 121 -15.08 3.25 -0.79
N VAL A 122 -14.91 2.48 0.30
CA VAL A 122 -15.20 1.03 0.32
C VAL A 122 -16.40 0.67 1.17
N GLY A 123 -16.93 1.63 1.92
CA GLY A 123 -18.11 1.38 2.77
C GLY A 123 -18.59 2.63 3.49
N GLU A 124 -19.65 2.46 4.23
CA GLU A 124 -20.22 3.48 5.10
C GLU A 124 -20.96 2.84 6.29
N ASN A 125 -21.10 3.56 7.37
CA ASN A 125 -22.01 3.26 8.47
C ASN A 125 -23.02 4.42 8.65
N GLU A 126 -23.74 4.47 9.78
CA GLU A 126 -24.75 5.51 10.02
C GLU A 126 -24.12 6.92 9.95
N ASP A 127 -22.94 7.11 10.53
CA ASP A 127 -22.33 8.41 10.74
C ASP A 127 -21.10 8.65 9.84
N GLU A 128 -20.41 7.60 9.40
CA GLU A 128 -19.10 7.70 8.75
C GLU A 128 -19.10 7.13 7.33
N LEU A 129 -18.31 7.76 6.48
CA LEU A 129 -17.84 7.23 5.21
C LEU A 129 -16.47 6.60 5.43
N LEU A 130 -16.28 5.36 4.94
CA LEU A 130 -15.08 4.56 5.17
C LEU A 130 -14.25 4.46 3.89
N ILE A 131 -12.98 4.85 3.99
CA ILE A 131 -12.06 5.02 2.87
C ILE A 131 -10.85 4.13 3.09
N ALA A 132 -10.60 3.21 2.16
CA ALA A 132 -9.38 2.42 2.11
C ALA A 132 -8.25 3.20 1.46
N THR A 133 -7.04 3.06 1.98
CA THR A 133 -5.82 3.65 1.42
C THR A 133 -4.60 2.82 1.82
N ASN A 134 -3.40 3.25 1.44
CA ASN A 134 -2.17 2.65 1.95
C ASN A 134 -1.79 3.22 3.32
N ASN A 135 -1.11 2.39 4.14
CA ASN A 135 -0.59 2.83 5.43
C ASN A 135 0.41 3.99 5.27
N HIS A 136 1.35 3.90 4.31
CA HIS A 136 2.36 4.93 4.11
C HIS A 136 1.79 6.31 3.72
N VAL A 137 0.52 6.39 3.26
CA VAL A 137 -0.17 7.65 2.96
C VAL A 137 -0.59 8.38 4.24
N VAL A 138 -0.91 7.64 5.30
CA VAL A 138 -1.44 8.19 6.56
C VAL A 138 -0.46 8.09 7.73
N GLU A 139 0.65 7.38 7.56
CA GLU A 139 1.65 7.13 8.60
C GLU A 139 2.26 8.43 9.13
N GLY A 140 2.26 8.58 10.47
CA GLY A 140 2.84 9.74 11.15
C GLY A 140 2.09 11.06 10.92
N ALA A 141 0.90 11.04 10.34
CA ALA A 141 0.10 12.24 10.16
C ALA A 141 -0.44 12.77 11.50
N ASP A 142 -0.25 14.06 11.75
CA ASP A 142 -0.91 14.77 12.85
C ASP A 142 -2.31 15.22 12.47
N THR A 143 -2.52 15.55 11.20
CA THR A 143 -3.84 15.87 10.64
C THR A 143 -4.00 15.20 9.27
N LEU A 144 -5.22 14.72 9.00
CA LEU A 144 -5.64 14.15 7.73
C LEU A 144 -6.83 14.93 7.19
N SER A 145 -6.83 15.16 5.89
CA SER A 145 -7.96 15.69 5.16
C SER A 145 -8.23 14.89 3.88
N VAL A 146 -9.51 14.83 3.53
CA VAL A 146 -10.00 14.14 2.33
C VAL A 146 -10.69 15.15 1.44
N CYS A 147 -10.28 15.21 0.17
CA CYS A 147 -10.96 15.98 -0.85
C CYS A 147 -11.77 15.03 -1.74
N PHE A 148 -13.08 15.26 -1.78
CA PHE A 148 -14.01 14.58 -2.67
C PHE A 148 -14.05 15.31 -4.01
N ILE A 149 -14.46 14.60 -5.06
CA ILE A 149 -14.65 15.23 -6.36
C ILE A 149 -15.95 16.01 -6.31
N GLY A 150 -15.84 17.35 -6.27
CA GLY A 150 -16.94 18.24 -6.58
C GLY A 150 -16.95 18.55 -8.08
N ASN A 151 -18.10 18.92 -8.62
CA ASN A 151 -18.26 19.30 -10.02
C ASN A 151 -17.38 20.49 -10.45
N ASP A 152 -16.80 21.24 -9.53
CA ASP A 152 -16.01 22.43 -9.78
C ASP A 152 -14.52 22.14 -10.04
N ALA A 153 -14.00 20.98 -9.60
CA ALA A 153 -12.61 20.60 -9.85
C ALA A 153 -12.36 20.26 -11.33
N ALA A 154 -13.35 19.77 -12.05
CA ALA A 154 -13.27 19.52 -13.49
C ALA A 154 -13.29 20.85 -14.29
N ALA A 155 -14.00 21.88 -13.81
CA ALA A 155 -14.06 23.19 -14.43
C ALA A 155 -12.79 24.02 -14.17
N ALA A 156 -12.17 23.88 -12.99
CA ALA A 156 -10.92 24.56 -12.66
C ALA A 156 -9.71 24.03 -13.46
N ALA A 157 -9.72 22.77 -13.88
CA ALA A 157 -8.67 22.20 -14.70
C ALA A 157 -8.61 22.77 -16.15
N GLU A 158 -9.69 23.30 -16.66
CA GLU A 158 -9.71 23.93 -17.97
C GLU A 158 -9.23 25.41 -17.94
N GLU A 159 -9.36 26.12 -16.82
CA GLU A 159 -8.97 27.53 -16.72
C GLU A 159 -7.51 27.79 -16.33
N THR A 160 -6.79 26.81 -15.73
CA THR A 160 -5.46 27.03 -15.14
C THR A 160 -4.28 26.57 -15.97
N ALA A 161 -4.48 26.18 -17.23
CA ALA A 161 -3.37 25.85 -18.14
C ALA A 161 -2.45 27.04 -18.50
N GLU A 162 -2.76 28.26 -18.11
CA GLU A 162 -1.97 29.46 -18.44
C GLU A 162 -1.22 30.13 -17.28
N SER A 163 -1.36 29.67 -16.02
CA SER A 163 -0.62 30.24 -14.88
C SER A 163 0.05 29.19 -14.01
N ALA A 164 1.19 28.68 -14.44
CA ALA A 164 2.09 27.88 -13.61
C ALA A 164 2.81 28.80 -12.60
N GLY A 165 2.22 28.99 -11.43
CA GLY A 165 2.83 29.73 -10.34
C GLY A 165 1.92 29.75 -9.10
N GLU A 166 2.32 29.00 -8.07
CA GLU A 166 1.66 28.84 -6.77
C GLU A 166 0.29 28.17 -6.86
N SER A 167 0.29 26.88 -6.50
CA SER A 167 -0.91 26.05 -6.42
C SER A 167 -1.72 26.46 -5.19
N ASP A 168 -2.70 27.33 -5.38
CA ASP A 168 -3.83 27.42 -4.47
C ASP A 168 -4.69 26.16 -4.67
N ILE A 169 -4.36 25.09 -3.93
CA ILE A 169 -5.33 24.04 -3.64
C ILE A 169 -6.43 24.76 -2.87
N ASN A 170 -7.65 24.77 -3.38
CA ASN A 170 -8.81 25.23 -2.64
C ASN A 170 -9.00 24.27 -1.45
N VAL A 171 -8.31 24.55 -0.36
CA VAL A 171 -8.37 23.78 0.89
C VAL A 171 -9.75 23.91 1.55
N GLU A 172 -10.59 24.80 1.03
CA GLU A 172 -11.93 25.07 1.56
C GLU A 172 -12.90 23.88 1.42
N ASP A 173 -12.62 22.92 0.52
CA ASP A 173 -13.44 21.72 0.31
C ASP A 173 -12.86 20.45 0.94
N ALA A 174 -11.75 20.57 1.68
CA ALA A 174 -11.13 19.45 2.35
C ALA A 174 -11.86 19.13 3.68
N VAL A 175 -12.34 17.90 3.80
CA VAL A 175 -13.03 17.42 4.99
C VAL A 175 -12.03 16.70 5.91
N THR A 176 -12.07 17.03 7.21
CA THR A 176 -11.21 16.36 8.21
C THR A 176 -11.50 14.86 8.25
N ALA A 177 -10.44 14.09 8.36
CA ALA A 177 -10.52 12.64 8.40
C ALA A 177 -9.71 12.07 9.57
N VAL A 178 -10.08 10.89 10.04
CA VAL A 178 -9.45 10.21 11.17
C VAL A 178 -9.02 8.81 10.75
N VAL A 179 -7.84 8.37 11.17
CA VAL A 179 -7.39 6.99 10.95
C VAL A 179 -8.21 6.04 11.83
N LYS A 180 -8.98 5.16 11.21
CA LYS A 180 -9.78 4.14 11.91
C LYS A 180 -8.93 2.93 12.30
N GLY A 181 -7.91 2.64 11.52
CA GLY A 181 -6.94 1.60 11.78
C GLY A 181 -5.97 1.38 10.63
N THR A 182 -4.85 0.74 10.94
CA THR A 182 -3.76 0.45 10.00
C THR A 182 -3.33 -1.00 10.08
N ASP A 183 -2.80 -1.51 8.96
CA ASP A 183 -2.08 -2.78 8.86
C ASP A 183 -0.77 -2.53 8.10
N VAL A 184 0.29 -2.24 8.87
CA VAL A 184 1.60 -1.87 8.35
C VAL A 184 2.24 -2.96 7.49
N PRO A 185 2.18 -4.27 7.86
CA PRO A 185 2.78 -5.33 7.06
C PRO A 185 2.21 -5.45 5.64
N ASN A 186 0.93 -5.13 5.47
CA ASN A 186 0.26 -5.19 4.17
C ASN A 186 0.10 -3.80 3.53
N ASP A 187 0.65 -2.74 4.15
CA ASP A 187 0.57 -1.36 3.68
C ASP A 187 -0.89 -0.90 3.45
N LEU A 188 -1.79 -1.21 4.39
CA LEU A 188 -3.22 -0.88 4.32
C LEU A 188 -3.64 0.01 5.48
N ALA A 189 -4.58 0.89 5.23
CA ALA A 189 -5.25 1.71 6.24
C ALA A 189 -6.71 1.94 5.88
N VAL A 190 -7.54 2.21 6.89
CA VAL A 190 -8.89 2.74 6.75
C VAL A 190 -8.97 4.09 7.43
N VAL A 191 -9.50 5.05 6.70
CA VAL A 191 -9.76 6.42 7.15
C VAL A 191 -11.26 6.62 7.22
N ALA A 192 -11.76 7.28 8.26
CA ALA A 192 -13.15 7.63 8.44
C ALA A 192 -13.35 9.14 8.27
N VAL A 193 -14.42 9.52 7.58
CA VAL A 193 -14.90 10.89 7.43
C VAL A 193 -16.33 10.95 7.92
N ASN A 194 -16.64 11.92 8.80
CA ASN A 194 -18.01 12.16 9.26
C ASN A 194 -18.90 12.61 8.09
N LYS A 195 -20.00 11.93 7.87
CA LYS A 195 -20.95 12.31 6.81
C LYS A 195 -21.57 13.67 7.01
N SER A 196 -21.71 14.12 8.28
CA SER A 196 -22.20 15.46 8.60
C SER A 196 -21.29 16.59 8.15
N ASP A 197 -19.99 16.30 7.95
CA ASP A 197 -18.99 17.28 7.57
C ASP A 197 -18.84 17.37 6.04
N ILE A 198 -19.47 16.44 5.31
CA ILE A 198 -19.47 16.40 3.84
C ILE A 198 -20.63 17.25 3.30
N PRO A 199 -20.41 18.19 2.36
CA PRO A 199 -21.47 18.93 1.73
C PRO A 199 -22.51 18.00 1.10
N ALA A 200 -23.80 18.31 1.26
CA ALA A 200 -24.90 17.45 0.79
C ALA A 200 -24.87 17.18 -0.72
N ASP A 201 -24.45 18.16 -1.51
CA ASP A 201 -24.32 18.03 -2.96
C ASP A 201 -23.18 17.04 -3.30
N THR A 202 -22.05 17.10 -2.60
CA THR A 202 -20.93 16.17 -2.73
C THR A 202 -21.34 14.76 -2.30
N LEU A 203 -22.02 14.64 -1.15
CA LEU A 203 -22.47 13.35 -0.63
C LEU A 203 -23.43 12.64 -1.59
N SER A 204 -24.25 13.39 -2.34
CA SER A 204 -25.17 12.82 -3.34
C SER A 204 -24.46 12.23 -4.57
N GLN A 205 -23.21 12.61 -4.81
CA GLN A 205 -22.40 12.20 -5.98
C GLN A 205 -21.42 11.07 -5.63
N ILE A 206 -21.14 10.86 -4.36
CA ILE A 206 -20.23 9.81 -3.87
C ILE A 206 -20.78 8.43 -4.21
N LYS A 207 -19.88 7.51 -4.56
CA LYS A 207 -20.19 6.10 -4.77
C LYS A 207 -19.26 5.24 -3.93
N ILE A 208 -19.76 4.10 -3.48
CA ILE A 208 -18.96 3.04 -2.88
C ILE A 208 -18.43 2.18 -4.02
N ALA A 209 -17.13 1.86 -3.98
CA ALA A 209 -16.49 1.02 -4.98
C ALA A 209 -17.08 -0.39 -4.98
N GLN A 210 -17.35 -0.93 -6.17
CA GLN A 210 -17.76 -2.32 -6.33
C GLN A 210 -16.53 -3.22 -6.16
N ILE A 211 -16.58 -4.10 -5.17
CA ILE A 211 -15.47 -5.05 -4.93
C ILE A 211 -15.53 -6.16 -5.98
N GLY A 212 -14.40 -6.40 -6.63
CA GLY A 212 -14.19 -7.47 -7.61
C GLY A 212 -13.53 -8.70 -7.01
N ASP A 213 -13.05 -9.58 -7.88
CA ASP A 213 -12.37 -10.82 -7.53
C ASP A 213 -10.96 -10.82 -8.16
N SER A 214 -9.93 -10.58 -7.34
CA SER A 214 -8.54 -10.59 -7.81
C SER A 214 -7.96 -11.99 -7.96
N ASP A 215 -8.56 -13.03 -7.37
CA ASP A 215 -8.08 -14.41 -7.47
C ASP A 215 -8.39 -15.02 -8.84
N SER A 216 -9.39 -14.47 -9.54
CA SER A 216 -9.76 -14.89 -10.89
C SER A 216 -8.94 -14.23 -12.00
N LEU A 217 -8.09 -13.24 -11.68
CA LEU A 217 -7.30 -12.46 -12.65
C LEU A 217 -6.32 -13.34 -13.42
N LYS A 218 -6.08 -12.94 -14.67
CA LYS A 218 -5.10 -13.57 -15.56
C LYS A 218 -4.14 -12.54 -16.12
N VAL A 219 -2.89 -12.96 -16.28
CA VAL A 219 -1.89 -12.16 -16.99
C VAL A 219 -2.39 -11.86 -18.40
N GLY A 220 -2.30 -10.60 -18.80
CA GLY A 220 -2.80 -10.09 -20.07
C GLY A 220 -4.24 -9.53 -20.01
N GLU A 221 -4.90 -9.50 -18.86
CA GLU A 221 -6.16 -8.78 -18.70
C GLU A 221 -5.92 -7.28 -18.60
N GLN A 222 -6.79 -6.47 -19.20
CA GLN A 222 -6.68 -5.02 -19.17
C GLN A 222 -7.17 -4.47 -17.83
N VAL A 223 -6.46 -3.47 -17.32
CA VAL A 223 -6.74 -2.81 -16.04
C VAL A 223 -6.71 -1.29 -16.17
N VAL A 224 -7.43 -0.62 -15.28
CA VAL A 224 -7.48 0.83 -15.17
C VAL A 224 -7.06 1.22 -13.76
N ALA A 225 -6.02 2.05 -13.63
CA ALA A 225 -5.60 2.62 -12.37
C ALA A 225 -6.10 4.05 -12.24
N ILE A 226 -6.75 4.37 -11.13
CA ILE A 226 -7.27 5.71 -10.81
C ILE A 226 -6.66 6.17 -9.49
N GLY A 227 -6.19 7.41 -9.47
CA GLY A 227 -5.78 8.10 -8.27
C GLY A 227 -6.11 9.58 -8.36
N ASN A 228 -5.98 10.29 -7.24
CA ASN A 228 -6.21 11.73 -7.14
C ASN A 228 -5.04 12.39 -6.40
N ALA A 229 -3.91 12.48 -7.10
CA ALA A 229 -2.69 13.03 -6.52
C ALA A 229 -2.78 14.53 -6.30
N LEU A 230 -2.41 14.99 -5.10
CA LEU A 230 -2.17 16.40 -4.78
C LEU A 230 -3.37 17.34 -5.00
N GLY A 231 -4.57 16.81 -5.20
CA GLY A 231 -5.73 17.65 -5.50
C GLY A 231 -5.71 18.33 -6.89
N TYR A 232 -4.70 18.02 -7.73
CA TYR A 232 -4.64 18.53 -9.12
C TYR A 232 -5.66 17.89 -10.06
N GLY A 233 -6.58 17.11 -9.52
CA GLY A 233 -7.54 16.33 -10.27
C GLY A 233 -7.16 14.85 -10.37
N GLN A 234 -8.16 14.05 -10.72
CA GLN A 234 -7.97 12.61 -10.85
C GLN A 234 -7.12 12.29 -12.07
N SER A 235 -6.17 11.38 -11.88
CA SER A 235 -5.39 10.79 -12.96
C SER A 235 -5.88 9.37 -13.24
N VAL A 236 -6.06 9.07 -14.52
CA VAL A 236 -6.43 7.74 -15.01
C VAL A 236 -5.32 7.22 -15.87
N THR A 237 -4.80 6.05 -15.52
CA THR A 237 -3.87 5.30 -16.37
C THR A 237 -4.44 3.94 -16.69
N SER A 238 -4.05 3.33 -17.78
CA SER A 238 -4.49 1.99 -18.13
C SER A 238 -3.32 1.16 -18.62
N GLY A 239 -3.42 -0.13 -18.42
CA GLY A 239 -2.41 -1.10 -18.79
C GLY A 239 -2.98 -2.51 -18.71
N TRP A 240 -2.11 -3.45 -18.44
CA TRP A 240 -2.41 -4.89 -18.43
C TRP A 240 -1.86 -5.52 -17.15
N VAL A 241 -2.44 -6.60 -16.70
CA VAL A 241 -1.83 -7.46 -15.69
C VAL A 241 -0.58 -8.09 -16.30
N SER A 242 0.58 -7.64 -15.86
CA SER A 242 1.89 -8.11 -16.35
C SER A 242 2.34 -9.40 -15.66
N ALA A 243 2.02 -9.54 -14.36
CA ALA A 243 2.28 -10.73 -13.56
C ALA A 243 1.39 -10.75 -12.30
N LEU A 244 1.27 -11.92 -11.69
CA LEU A 244 0.59 -12.16 -10.42
C LEU A 244 1.59 -12.75 -9.42
N ASP A 245 1.23 -12.76 -8.13
CA ASP A 245 2.01 -13.35 -7.03
C ASP A 245 3.46 -12.81 -6.93
N ARG A 246 3.64 -11.52 -7.21
CA ARG A 246 4.97 -10.91 -7.10
C ARG A 246 5.36 -10.68 -5.64
N SER A 247 6.63 -10.97 -5.35
CA SER A 247 7.25 -10.66 -4.06
C SER A 247 8.33 -9.61 -4.25
N ILE A 248 8.26 -8.55 -3.43
CA ILE A 248 9.20 -7.42 -3.49
C ILE A 248 9.79 -7.23 -2.10
N SER A 249 11.11 -7.10 -2.04
CA SER A 249 11.83 -6.73 -0.82
C SER A 249 11.93 -5.22 -0.74
N THR A 250 11.45 -4.65 0.35
CA THR A 250 11.58 -3.24 0.71
C THR A 250 12.43 -3.11 1.97
N GLU A 251 12.73 -1.89 2.38
CA GLU A 251 13.42 -1.63 3.66
C GLU A 251 12.60 -2.12 4.86
N ASP A 252 11.27 -2.14 4.75
CA ASP A 252 10.33 -2.57 5.80
C ASP A 252 10.07 -4.09 5.81
N GLY A 253 10.60 -4.83 4.84
CA GLY A 253 10.39 -6.27 4.75
C GLY A 253 10.08 -6.78 3.33
N VAL A 254 9.42 -7.93 3.27
CA VAL A 254 9.02 -8.56 1.99
C VAL A 254 7.50 -8.48 1.87
N SER A 255 7.02 -7.77 0.86
CA SER A 255 5.62 -7.86 0.42
C SER A 255 5.48 -8.92 -0.65
N SER A 256 4.48 -9.77 -0.53
CA SER A 256 4.25 -10.90 -1.46
C SER A 256 2.79 -10.95 -1.93
N GLY A 257 2.56 -11.67 -3.02
CA GLY A 257 1.22 -11.81 -3.60
C GLY A 257 0.76 -10.60 -4.42
N LEU A 258 1.65 -9.64 -4.77
CA LEU A 258 1.27 -8.42 -5.47
C LEU A 258 0.88 -8.66 -6.94
N ILE A 259 -0.08 -7.85 -7.41
CA ILE A 259 -0.40 -7.71 -8.84
C ILE A 259 0.64 -6.77 -9.46
N GLN A 260 1.30 -7.19 -10.54
CA GLN A 260 2.16 -6.33 -11.35
C GLN A 260 1.40 -5.87 -12.59
N THR A 261 1.49 -4.59 -12.91
CA THR A 261 0.88 -3.97 -14.09
C THR A 261 1.85 -3.02 -14.79
N ASP A 262 1.66 -2.78 -16.07
CA ASP A 262 2.33 -1.74 -16.85
C ASP A 262 1.53 -0.42 -16.90
N ALA A 263 0.34 -0.38 -16.29
CA ALA A 263 -0.33 0.88 -15.97
C ALA A 263 0.59 1.74 -15.10
N ALA A 264 0.72 3.02 -15.40
CA ALA A 264 1.62 3.91 -14.67
C ALA A 264 1.13 4.11 -13.22
N ILE A 265 1.87 3.55 -12.26
CA ILE A 265 1.69 3.74 -10.82
C ILE A 265 2.81 4.64 -10.32
N ASN A 266 2.44 5.83 -9.86
CA ASN A 266 3.36 6.89 -9.43
C ASN A 266 2.95 7.41 -8.05
N PRO A 267 3.83 8.14 -7.34
CA PRO A 267 3.43 8.91 -6.17
C PRO A 267 2.20 9.76 -6.47
N GLY A 268 1.16 9.59 -5.65
CA GLY A 268 -0.13 10.26 -5.80
C GLY A 268 -1.28 9.33 -6.18
N ASN A 269 -1.08 8.27 -6.96
CA ASN A 269 -2.12 7.24 -7.11
C ASN A 269 -1.97 6.06 -6.11
N SER A 270 -0.97 6.11 -5.20
CA SER A 270 -0.91 5.23 -4.02
C SER A 270 -2.18 5.33 -3.19
N GLY A 271 -2.75 4.20 -2.80
CA GLY A 271 -4.02 4.11 -2.10
C GLY A 271 -5.25 4.22 -3.01
N GLY A 272 -5.06 4.53 -4.29
CA GLY A 272 -6.12 4.58 -5.31
C GLY A 272 -6.47 3.21 -5.88
N ALA A 273 -7.46 3.18 -6.76
CA ALA A 273 -8.06 1.97 -7.28
C ALA A 273 -7.30 1.37 -8.47
N LEU A 274 -7.11 0.04 -8.46
CA LEU A 274 -6.89 -0.77 -9.65
C LEU A 274 -8.19 -1.48 -9.99
N LEU A 275 -8.70 -1.27 -11.19
CA LEU A 275 -10.01 -1.74 -11.63
C LEU A 275 -9.87 -2.70 -12.83
N ASN A 276 -10.78 -3.66 -12.93
CA ASN A 276 -10.98 -4.42 -14.15
C ASN A 276 -11.81 -3.62 -15.18
N MET A 277 -12.02 -4.18 -16.37
CA MET A 277 -12.79 -3.52 -17.44
C MET A 277 -14.31 -3.49 -17.20
N ASN A 278 -14.80 -4.07 -16.10
CA ASN A 278 -16.18 -3.91 -15.64
C ASN A 278 -16.33 -2.73 -14.64
N GLY A 279 -15.21 -2.18 -14.17
CA GLY A 279 -15.19 -1.15 -13.12
C GLY A 279 -15.12 -1.71 -11.69
N ASP A 280 -14.91 -3.03 -11.53
CA ASP A 280 -14.79 -3.65 -10.21
C ASP A 280 -13.37 -3.43 -9.66
N LEU A 281 -13.27 -3.16 -8.37
CA LEU A 281 -12.02 -2.99 -7.64
C LEU A 281 -11.30 -4.34 -7.48
N ILE A 282 -10.15 -4.49 -8.11
CA ILE A 282 -9.34 -5.71 -8.07
C ILE A 282 -8.04 -5.54 -7.29
N GLY A 283 -7.66 -4.30 -6.95
CA GLY A 283 -6.48 -4.03 -6.16
C GLY A 283 -6.38 -2.59 -5.69
N ILE A 284 -5.47 -2.35 -4.74
CA ILE A 284 -5.13 -1.03 -4.21
C ILE A 284 -3.73 -0.69 -4.71
N ASN A 285 -3.60 0.39 -5.49
CA ASN A 285 -2.32 0.83 -6.06
C ASN A 285 -1.32 1.19 -4.96
N SER A 286 -0.04 0.82 -5.12
CA SER A 286 1.00 1.23 -4.19
C SER A 286 2.29 1.58 -4.95
N ALA A 287 2.64 2.86 -4.94
CA ALA A 287 3.89 3.36 -5.50
C ALA A 287 5.12 3.04 -4.62
N LYS A 288 4.92 2.66 -3.35
CA LYS A 288 5.97 2.22 -2.43
C LYS A 288 6.80 1.06 -3.02
N TYR A 289 6.19 0.22 -3.84
CA TYR A 289 6.82 -0.95 -4.44
C TYR A 289 7.42 -0.66 -5.82
N ALA A 290 7.23 0.55 -6.36
CA ALA A 290 7.81 0.94 -7.65
C ALA A 290 9.31 1.24 -7.48
N ASP A 291 10.16 0.61 -8.28
CA ASP A 291 11.57 0.96 -8.36
C ASP A 291 11.73 2.13 -9.33
N ASN A 292 12.18 3.29 -8.82
CA ASN A 292 12.43 4.49 -9.62
C ASN A 292 13.45 4.28 -10.77
N ALA A 293 14.18 3.17 -10.75
CA ALA A 293 15.15 2.80 -11.78
C ALA A 293 14.55 1.97 -12.91
N VAL A 294 13.29 1.49 -12.78
CA VAL A 294 12.66 0.59 -13.77
C VAL A 294 11.31 1.16 -14.19
N GLU A 295 11.25 1.67 -15.41
CA GLU A 295 10.00 2.14 -16.02
C GLU A 295 9.08 0.98 -16.41
N GLY A 296 7.76 1.16 -16.29
CA GLY A 296 6.74 0.20 -16.76
C GLY A 296 6.46 -0.95 -15.80
N MET A 297 6.83 -0.84 -14.53
CA MET A 297 6.44 -1.79 -13.49
C MET A 297 5.70 -1.08 -12.36
N GLY A 298 4.38 -1.18 -12.36
CA GLY A 298 3.50 -0.76 -11.27
C GLY A 298 3.05 -1.97 -10.45
N TYR A 299 2.65 -1.72 -9.20
CA TYR A 299 2.20 -2.77 -8.29
C TYR A 299 0.93 -2.36 -7.57
N ALA A 300 0.08 -3.36 -7.30
CA ALA A 300 -1.11 -3.19 -6.48
C ALA A 300 -1.28 -4.36 -5.52
N ILE A 301 -1.86 -4.07 -4.36
CA ILE A 301 -2.23 -5.07 -3.36
C ILE A 301 -3.55 -5.70 -3.82
N PRO A 302 -3.64 -7.04 -4.02
CA PRO A 302 -4.86 -7.69 -4.47
C PRO A 302 -6.02 -7.45 -3.50
N ILE A 303 -7.22 -7.24 -4.04
CA ILE A 303 -8.39 -6.98 -3.19
C ILE A 303 -8.78 -8.21 -2.35
N SER A 304 -8.56 -9.43 -2.82
CA SER A 304 -8.78 -10.65 -2.06
C SER A 304 -7.92 -10.73 -0.79
N THR A 305 -6.69 -10.19 -0.84
CA THR A 305 -5.81 -10.03 0.33
C THR A 305 -6.23 -8.86 1.20
N ALA A 306 -6.59 -7.73 0.58
CA ALA A 306 -6.93 -6.50 1.30
C ALA A 306 -8.30 -6.57 2.00
N GLN A 307 -9.32 -7.16 1.38
CA GLN A 307 -10.70 -7.14 1.86
C GLN A 307 -10.85 -7.62 3.31
N PRO A 308 -10.36 -8.79 3.74
CA PRO A 308 -10.53 -9.25 5.12
C PRO A 308 -9.83 -8.34 6.14
N ILE A 309 -8.72 -7.70 5.74
CA ILE A 309 -8.01 -6.73 6.56
C ILE A 309 -8.84 -5.45 6.68
N LEU A 310 -9.31 -4.93 5.55
CA LEU A 310 -10.16 -3.72 5.51
C LEU A 310 -11.45 -3.91 6.31
N GLU A 311 -12.13 -5.05 6.18
CA GLU A 311 -13.33 -5.38 6.96
C GLU A 311 -13.04 -5.36 8.47
N ASN A 312 -11.89 -5.90 8.89
CA ASN A 312 -11.48 -5.83 10.29
C ASN A 312 -11.25 -4.38 10.73
N LEU A 313 -10.56 -3.55 9.90
CA LEU A 313 -10.28 -2.16 10.21
C LEU A 313 -11.56 -1.30 10.21
N MET A 314 -12.48 -1.52 9.27
CA MET A 314 -13.77 -0.80 9.16
C MET A 314 -14.68 -1.02 10.38
N ASN A 315 -14.65 -2.22 10.96
CA ASN A 315 -15.49 -2.57 12.11
C ASN A 315 -14.95 -2.04 13.45
N ARG A 316 -13.82 -1.34 13.45
CA ARG A 316 -13.25 -0.75 14.66
C ARG A 316 -13.97 0.53 15.06
N GLN A 317 -13.84 0.87 16.35
CA GLN A 317 -14.23 2.19 16.83
C GLN A 317 -13.23 3.23 16.31
N THR A 318 -13.73 4.29 15.71
CA THR A 318 -12.91 5.44 15.34
C THR A 318 -12.39 6.14 16.60
N ARG A 319 -11.09 6.41 16.65
CA ARG A 319 -10.43 7.01 17.80
C ARG A 319 -9.67 8.25 17.37
N GLU A 320 -9.72 9.29 18.16
CA GLU A 320 -8.89 10.47 17.99
C GLU A 320 -7.54 10.28 18.69
N LYS A 321 -6.51 10.89 18.13
CA LYS A 321 -5.18 10.91 18.74
C LYS A 321 -5.24 11.79 19.98
N LEU A 322 -4.80 11.25 21.12
CA LEU A 322 -4.82 11.92 22.40
C LEU A 322 -3.52 12.67 22.66
N ASP A 323 -3.59 13.72 23.47
CA ASP A 323 -2.41 14.40 23.97
C ASP A 323 -1.54 13.44 24.82
N ALA A 324 -0.22 13.70 24.85
CA ALA A 324 0.72 12.86 25.58
C ALA A 324 0.39 12.71 27.08
N SER A 325 -0.31 13.68 27.67
CA SER A 325 -0.76 13.66 29.09
C SER A 325 -1.96 12.74 29.33
N GLU A 326 -2.74 12.46 28.30
CA GLU A 326 -3.98 11.66 28.35
C GLU A 326 -3.78 10.26 27.79
N SER A 327 -2.80 10.11 26.89
CA SER A 327 -2.50 8.84 26.22
C SER A 327 -1.94 7.79 27.17
N GLY A 328 -2.23 6.54 26.84
CA GLY A 328 -1.80 5.38 27.57
C GLY A 328 -0.28 5.20 27.64
N TYR A 329 0.15 4.46 28.65
CA TYR A 329 1.55 4.08 28.88
C TYR A 329 1.65 2.62 29.31
N LEU A 330 2.56 1.85 28.70
CA LEU A 330 2.75 0.43 29.00
C LEU A 330 3.81 0.18 30.07
N GLY A 331 4.85 0.98 30.14
CA GLY A 331 6.00 0.76 31.03
C GLY A 331 6.92 -0.35 30.54
N VAL A 332 7.27 -0.37 29.27
CA VAL A 332 8.18 -1.34 28.65
C VAL A 332 9.30 -0.66 27.87
N ASN A 333 10.45 -1.30 27.79
CA ASN A 333 11.47 -1.00 26.78
C ASN A 333 11.37 -2.02 25.66
N LEU A 334 11.37 -1.55 24.43
CA LEU A 334 11.14 -2.33 23.23
C LEU A 334 12.37 -2.33 22.33
N LEU A 335 12.56 -3.42 21.60
CA LEU A 335 13.59 -3.58 20.58
C LEU A 335 12.95 -4.09 19.31
N ASP A 336 13.26 -3.45 18.19
CA ASP A 336 12.92 -3.96 16.88
C ASP A 336 13.85 -5.10 16.51
N LEU A 337 13.28 -6.14 15.93
CA LEU A 337 14.02 -7.28 15.41
C LEU A 337 14.15 -7.13 13.90
N SER A 338 15.40 -7.21 13.40
CA SER A 338 15.56 -7.27 11.95
C SER A 338 14.96 -8.56 11.39
N SER A 339 14.48 -8.51 10.15
CA SER A 339 13.87 -9.65 9.46
C SER A 339 14.84 -10.85 9.39
N GLU A 340 16.16 -10.60 9.24
CA GLU A 340 17.18 -11.63 9.24
C GLU A 340 17.33 -12.28 10.62
N ALA A 341 17.30 -11.48 11.69
CA ALA A 341 17.36 -12.00 13.05
C ALA A 341 16.12 -12.81 13.39
N ALA A 342 14.93 -12.33 13.01
CA ALA A 342 13.68 -13.04 13.22
C ALA A 342 13.68 -14.40 12.52
N GLN A 343 14.11 -14.47 11.26
CA GLN A 343 14.25 -15.73 10.51
C GLN A 343 15.29 -16.65 11.10
N MET A 344 16.49 -16.13 11.46
CA MET A 344 17.59 -16.94 12.00
C MET A 344 17.22 -17.62 13.32
N TYR A 345 16.46 -16.95 14.18
CA TYR A 345 16.06 -17.44 15.49
C TYR A 345 14.63 -17.99 15.53
N ASN A 346 13.96 -18.06 14.39
CA ASN A 346 12.55 -18.47 14.27
C ASN A 346 11.64 -17.73 15.25
N VAL A 347 11.84 -16.39 15.34
CA VAL A 347 11.04 -15.49 16.17
C VAL A 347 9.85 -15.00 15.34
N PRO A 348 8.62 -15.02 15.88
CA PRO A 348 7.45 -14.49 15.17
C PRO A 348 7.54 -12.97 14.97
N SER A 349 6.81 -12.45 13.98
CA SER A 349 6.71 -11.01 13.73
C SER A 349 6.17 -10.27 14.96
N GLY A 350 6.66 -9.05 15.17
CA GLY A 350 6.26 -8.22 16.30
C GLY A 350 7.44 -7.49 16.92
N VAL A 351 7.24 -6.91 18.10
CA VAL A 351 8.22 -6.11 18.84
C VAL A 351 8.66 -6.81 20.10
N LEU A 352 9.96 -6.97 20.27
CA LEU A 352 10.56 -7.65 21.43
C LEU A 352 10.52 -6.76 22.68
N VAL A 353 9.93 -7.27 23.76
CA VAL A 353 9.99 -6.65 25.07
C VAL A 353 11.35 -6.96 25.71
N SER A 354 12.20 -5.93 25.87
CA SER A 354 13.51 -6.08 26.51
C SER A 354 13.46 -5.90 28.02
N VAL A 355 12.68 -4.95 28.49
CA VAL A 355 12.50 -4.64 29.92
C VAL A 355 11.02 -4.36 30.19
N VAL A 356 10.53 -4.85 31.33
CA VAL A 356 9.22 -4.51 31.87
C VAL A 356 9.46 -3.76 33.19
N VAL A 357 8.83 -2.58 33.34
CA VAL A 357 8.95 -1.76 34.54
C VAL A 357 7.96 -2.27 35.59
N ASP A 358 8.46 -2.59 36.78
CA ASP A 358 7.64 -3.11 37.86
C ASP A 358 6.55 -2.10 38.28
N GLY A 359 5.32 -2.60 38.46
CA GLY A 359 4.17 -1.81 38.87
C GLY A 359 3.49 -1.04 37.74
N GLU A 360 4.04 -1.05 36.52
CA GLU A 360 3.41 -0.44 35.34
C GLU A 360 2.40 -1.38 34.65
N ALA A 361 1.67 -0.84 33.68
CA ALA A 361 0.59 -1.52 32.96
C ALA A 361 0.98 -2.91 32.43
N ALA A 362 2.11 -3.01 31.76
CA ALA A 362 2.60 -4.27 31.19
C ALA A 362 2.92 -5.31 32.26
N ALA A 363 3.57 -4.89 33.38
CA ALA A 363 3.86 -5.80 34.49
C ALA A 363 2.58 -6.32 35.14
N ASN A 364 1.61 -5.43 35.35
CA ASN A 364 0.31 -5.76 35.95
C ASN A 364 -0.51 -6.71 35.07
N ALA A 365 -0.40 -6.59 33.76
CA ALA A 365 -1.03 -7.48 32.78
C ALA A 365 -0.28 -8.84 32.59
N GLY A 366 0.91 -8.98 33.19
CA GLY A 366 1.70 -10.21 33.13
C GLY A 366 2.57 -10.34 31.89
N ILE A 367 2.87 -9.25 31.20
CA ILE A 367 3.88 -9.19 30.14
C ILE A 367 5.25 -9.39 30.77
N GLN A 368 6.13 -10.12 30.10
CA GLN A 368 7.45 -10.49 30.60
C GLN A 368 8.56 -10.09 29.62
N PRO A 369 9.79 -9.86 30.11
CA PRO A 369 10.93 -9.73 29.23
C PRO A 369 11.05 -10.94 28.28
N ARG A 370 11.34 -10.69 27.01
CA ARG A 370 11.40 -11.63 25.88
C ARG A 370 10.03 -12.02 25.28
N ASP A 371 8.92 -11.46 25.72
CA ASP A 371 7.68 -11.55 24.98
C ASP A 371 7.79 -10.73 23.69
N ILE A 372 7.10 -11.17 22.65
CA ILE A 372 6.96 -10.44 21.39
C ILE A 372 5.54 -9.89 21.35
N ILE A 373 5.38 -8.58 21.36
CA ILE A 373 4.07 -7.94 21.16
C ILE A 373 3.73 -8.03 19.68
N GLN A 374 2.62 -8.66 19.36
CA GLN A 374 2.19 -8.90 17.98
C GLN A 374 0.96 -8.10 17.58
N LYS A 375 0.02 -7.87 18.52
CA LYS A 375 -1.20 -7.09 18.26
C LYS A 375 -1.58 -6.24 19.47
N LEU A 376 -2.18 -5.09 19.18
CA LEU A 376 -2.86 -4.21 20.12
C LEU A 376 -4.29 -3.98 19.60
N ASP A 377 -5.30 -4.37 20.38
CA ASP A 377 -6.71 -4.25 20.00
C ASP A 377 -6.99 -4.82 18.59
N GLY A 378 -6.44 -6.02 18.31
CA GLY A 378 -6.49 -6.70 17.02
C GLY A 378 -5.65 -6.06 15.91
N GLN A 379 -4.99 -4.91 16.11
CA GLN A 379 -4.08 -4.29 15.15
C GLN A 379 -2.70 -4.93 15.21
N THR A 380 -2.17 -5.35 14.08
CA THR A 380 -0.82 -5.90 13.99
C THR A 380 0.22 -4.85 14.39
N ILE A 381 1.19 -5.27 15.18
CA ILE A 381 2.33 -4.45 15.61
C ILE A 381 3.57 -4.93 14.87
N SER A 382 4.13 -4.05 14.06
CA SER A 382 5.29 -4.34 13.21
C SER A 382 6.61 -3.81 13.77
N SER A 383 6.58 -2.69 14.50
CA SER A 383 7.75 -2.02 15.03
C SER A 383 7.47 -1.34 16.36
N LYS A 384 8.53 -0.95 17.05
CA LYS A 384 8.44 -0.10 18.24
C LYS A 384 7.73 1.23 17.95
N ALA A 385 8.04 1.85 16.82
CA ALA A 385 7.41 3.10 16.40
C ALA A 385 5.91 2.91 16.16
N ASP A 386 5.53 1.85 15.45
CA ASP A 386 4.14 1.48 15.21
C ASP A 386 3.34 1.27 16.50
N LEU A 387 3.91 0.56 17.49
CA LEU A 387 3.25 0.43 18.79
C LEU A 387 3.12 1.76 19.53
N GLN A 388 4.16 2.61 19.48
CA GLN A 388 4.15 3.91 20.11
C GLN A 388 3.10 4.85 19.49
N ASP A 389 2.93 4.80 18.18
CA ASP A 389 1.89 5.58 17.49
C ASP A 389 0.49 5.08 17.84
N LYS A 390 0.28 3.76 17.82
CA LYS A 390 -1.04 3.18 18.14
C LYS A 390 -1.47 3.43 19.58
N ILE A 391 -0.55 3.41 20.55
CA ILE A 391 -0.87 3.68 21.96
C ILE A 391 -1.44 5.09 22.17
N GLN A 392 -1.10 6.05 21.33
CA GLN A 392 -1.60 7.44 21.45
C GLN A 392 -3.12 7.58 21.25
N TYR A 393 -3.78 6.55 20.73
CA TYR A 393 -5.22 6.51 20.52
C TYR A 393 -5.99 5.85 21.68
N TYR A 394 -5.30 5.41 22.73
CA TYR A 394 -5.91 4.77 23.91
C TYR A 394 -5.66 5.61 25.14
N ALA A 395 -6.69 5.85 25.94
CA ALA A 395 -6.59 6.67 27.12
C ALA A 395 -5.89 5.94 28.28
N ALA A 396 -5.26 6.69 29.17
CA ALA A 396 -4.81 6.17 30.46
C ALA A 396 -6.02 5.64 31.26
N GLY A 397 -5.92 4.42 31.79
CA GLY A 397 -7.01 3.72 32.50
C GLY A 397 -7.90 2.87 31.59
N GLU A 398 -7.79 2.97 30.28
CA GLU A 398 -8.50 2.12 29.33
C GLU A 398 -7.92 0.71 29.31
N THR A 399 -8.78 -0.31 29.24
CA THR A 399 -8.36 -1.71 29.12
C THR A 399 -8.50 -2.18 27.68
N VAL A 400 -7.41 -2.70 27.12
CA VAL A 400 -7.31 -3.13 25.72
C VAL A 400 -6.76 -4.56 25.63
N GLU A 401 -7.15 -5.27 24.59
CA GLU A 401 -6.60 -6.58 24.28
C GLU A 401 -5.21 -6.44 23.66
N MET A 402 -4.26 -7.22 24.16
CA MET A 402 -2.92 -7.32 23.61
C MET A 402 -2.55 -8.77 23.33
N VAL A 403 -2.13 -9.07 22.11
CA VAL A 403 -1.64 -10.39 21.73
C VAL A 403 -0.12 -10.39 21.76
N ILE A 404 0.43 -11.32 22.51
CA ILE A 404 1.87 -11.54 22.61
C ILE A 404 2.25 -12.97 22.21
N ALA A 405 3.47 -13.17 21.73
CA ALA A 405 4.06 -14.48 21.59
C ALA A 405 5.13 -14.69 22.69
N ARG A 406 4.97 -15.73 23.49
CA ARG A 406 5.89 -16.08 24.59
C ARG A 406 6.62 -17.39 24.29
N ALA A 407 7.94 -17.41 24.48
CA ALA A 407 8.73 -18.62 24.33
C ALA A 407 8.46 -19.60 25.48
N GLU A 408 7.87 -20.75 25.18
CA GLU A 408 7.61 -21.86 26.10
C GLU A 408 8.14 -23.16 25.51
N ASN A 409 8.98 -23.87 26.24
CA ASN A 409 9.55 -25.17 25.82
C ASN A 409 10.24 -25.13 24.42
N GLY A 410 10.84 -24.00 24.07
CA GLY A 410 11.53 -23.81 22.78
C GLY A 410 10.63 -23.47 21.59
N GLN A 411 9.36 -23.22 21.83
CA GLN A 411 8.39 -22.75 20.83
C GLN A 411 7.73 -21.46 21.29
N TYR A 412 7.32 -20.60 20.36
CA TYR A 412 6.52 -19.44 20.67
C TYR A 412 5.04 -19.82 20.74
N VAL A 413 4.39 -19.44 21.83
CA VAL A 413 2.95 -19.65 22.09
C VAL A 413 2.29 -18.29 22.16
N GLU A 414 1.25 -18.09 21.35
CA GLU A 414 0.44 -16.89 21.36
C GLU A 414 -0.41 -16.82 22.63
N LYS A 415 -0.48 -15.66 23.24
CA LYS A 415 -1.30 -15.38 24.45
C LYS A 415 -2.00 -14.04 24.26
N THR A 416 -3.26 -14.04 24.59
CA THR A 416 -4.07 -12.82 24.66
C THR A 416 -4.11 -12.34 26.11
N LEU A 417 -3.80 -11.07 26.34
CA LEU A 417 -3.78 -10.41 27.64
C LEU A 417 -4.67 -9.16 27.61
N GLU A 418 -5.38 -8.92 28.69
CA GLU A 418 -6.05 -7.63 28.92
C GLU A 418 -5.08 -6.69 29.63
N VAL A 419 -4.79 -5.56 28.99
CA VAL A 419 -3.86 -4.56 29.49
C VAL A 419 -4.60 -3.28 29.82
N THR A 420 -4.63 -2.89 31.10
CA THR A 420 -5.14 -1.56 31.49
C THR A 420 -4.01 -0.54 31.35
N MET A 421 -4.15 0.39 30.43
CA MET A 421 -3.13 1.42 30.13
C MET A 421 -2.83 2.27 31.38
N GLY A 422 -1.55 2.48 31.65
CA GLY A 422 -1.09 3.40 32.71
C GLY A 422 -1.02 4.85 32.25
N SER A 423 -0.75 5.79 33.15
CA SER A 423 -0.36 7.16 32.84
C SER A 423 1.15 7.26 32.77
N ARG A 424 1.68 8.12 31.90
CA ARG A 424 3.12 8.37 31.83
C ARG A 424 3.65 8.93 33.17
N PRO A 425 4.85 8.51 33.63
CA PRO A 425 5.39 8.93 34.93
C PRO A 425 5.49 10.45 35.11
N GLU A 426 5.83 11.18 34.05
CA GLU A 426 5.95 12.65 34.06
C GLU A 426 4.62 13.39 34.23
N TYR A 427 3.48 12.75 34.03
CA TYR A 427 2.12 13.29 34.16
C TYR A 427 1.34 12.71 35.36
N ARG A 428 1.99 11.95 36.23
CA ARG A 428 1.36 11.44 37.45
C ARG A 428 1.33 12.54 38.53
N ASN A 429 0.14 12.87 39.00
CA ASN A 429 -0.08 13.80 40.12
C ASN A 429 0.26 13.16 41.48
#